data_8476d9c87aa324eb23d9da81f37bfec2
#
_entry.id   8476d9c87aa324eb23d9da81f37bfec2
#
_cell.length_a   1.000
_cell.length_b   1.000
_cell.length_c   1.000
_cell.angle_alpha   90.00
_cell.angle_beta   90.00
_cell.angle_gamma   90.00
#
_symmetry.space_group_name_H-M   'P 1'
#
loop_
_entity.id
_entity.type
_entity.pdbx_description
1 polymer ?
#
loop_
_entity_poly.entity_id
_entity_poly.type
_entity_poly.pdbx_seq_one_letter_code
_entity_poly.pdbx_strand_id
1 'polypeptide(L)'
;LIPGIGNALNKVGQGLVDALRTDTRNMYAGAVTLTQPIFMGGKIVAYNKITKYAEQLAESQHATGMQDIILSTDQAYWQVISLINKKKLAQSYLQLVSQLDSDVDKMITEGVATKADGLSVKVKVNEAEMKLTQVDNGLSLSKMVLCQLCGLPLNDEIRLADEDVESLTLPEYHVGDNVATALANREELRSLDLANKIYDQKVNITRAGFLP
;
A
#
# COMPACT_ATOMS: atom_id res chain seq x y z
N LEU A 1 -39.41 -88.53 -13.81
CA LEU A 1 -38.67 -87.32 -13.37
C LEU A 1 -38.76 -87.19 -11.84
N ILE A 2 -37.62 -87.31 -11.16
CA ILE A 2 -37.53 -87.38 -9.72
C ILE A 2 -37.73 -85.97 -9.15
N PRO A 3 -38.76 -85.66 -8.35
CA PRO A 3 -39.10 -84.30 -7.91
C PRO A 3 -38.13 -83.61 -6.97
N GLY A 4 -37.07 -84.29 -6.53
CA GLY A 4 -36.09 -83.74 -5.56
C GLY A 4 -34.86 -83.12 -6.20
N ILE A 5 -34.53 -83.45 -7.45
CA ILE A 5 -33.30 -82.96 -8.08
C ILE A 5 -33.39 -81.46 -8.48
N GLY A 6 -34.54 -80.98 -8.87
CA GLY A 6 -34.80 -79.58 -9.23
C GLY A 6 -34.56 -78.63 -7.99
N ASN A 7 -35.07 -79.09 -6.85
CA ASN A 7 -34.91 -78.29 -5.60
C ASN A 7 -33.45 -78.27 -5.06
N ALA A 8 -32.72 -79.41 -5.26
CA ALA A 8 -31.35 -79.48 -4.88
C ALA A 8 -30.42 -78.62 -5.76
N LEU A 9 -30.65 -78.62 -7.08
CA LEU A 9 -29.96 -77.76 -8.05
C LEU A 9 -30.24 -76.26 -7.81
N ASN A 10 -31.49 -75.92 -7.48
CA ASN A 10 -31.87 -74.56 -7.22
C ASN A 10 -31.21 -74.03 -5.89
N LYS A 11 -31.12 -74.89 -4.89
CA LYS A 11 -30.48 -74.60 -3.64
C LYS A 11 -28.94 -74.42 -3.76
N VAL A 12 -28.30 -75.22 -4.58
CA VAL A 12 -26.89 -75.11 -4.93
C VAL A 12 -26.63 -73.82 -5.75
N GLY A 13 -27.51 -73.55 -6.71
CA GLY A 13 -27.44 -72.34 -7.53
C GLY A 13 -27.62 -71.08 -6.71
N GLN A 14 -28.57 -71.04 -5.78
CA GLN A 14 -28.75 -69.92 -4.87
C GLN A 14 -27.57 -69.75 -3.90
N GLY A 15 -27.02 -70.86 -3.37
CA GLY A 15 -25.82 -70.82 -2.52
C GLY A 15 -24.58 -70.28 -3.25
N LEU A 16 -24.45 -70.61 -4.56
CA LEU A 16 -23.37 -70.07 -5.39
C LEU A 16 -23.54 -68.58 -5.68
N VAL A 17 -24.77 -68.15 -5.95
CA VAL A 17 -25.08 -66.75 -6.14
C VAL A 17 -24.87 -65.92 -4.87
N ASP A 18 -25.25 -66.43 -3.72
CA ASP A 18 -25.04 -65.77 -2.43
C ASP A 18 -23.57 -65.75 -2.02
N ALA A 19 -22.79 -66.81 -2.33
CA ALA A 19 -21.37 -66.84 -2.12
C ALA A 19 -20.58 -65.86 -3.02
N LEU A 20 -21.12 -65.59 -4.24
CA LEU A 20 -20.54 -64.59 -5.16
C LEU A 20 -21.10 -63.18 -4.94
N ARG A 21 -22.10 -63.03 -4.11
CA ARG A 21 -22.68 -61.73 -3.75
C ARG A 21 -21.82 -61.04 -2.69
N THR A 22 -20.84 -60.32 -3.16
CA THR A 22 -20.06 -59.43 -2.26
C THR A 22 -20.95 -58.27 -1.88
N ASP A 23 -21.28 -58.13 -0.58
CA ASP A 23 -22.03 -56.95 -0.08
C ASP A 23 -21.09 -55.78 -0.06
N THR A 24 -21.25 -54.92 -1.06
CA THR A 24 -20.43 -53.70 -1.22
C THR A 24 -20.99 -52.48 -0.46
N ARG A 25 -22.12 -52.67 0.28
CA ARG A 25 -22.79 -51.51 0.95
C ARG A 25 -21.99 -50.83 2.02
N ASN A 26 -20.96 -51.46 2.56
CA ASN A 26 -20.09 -50.95 3.63
C ASN A 26 -18.60 -51.04 3.27
N MET A 27 -18.25 -51.00 1.99
CA MET A 27 -16.84 -50.95 1.60
C MET A 27 -16.30 -49.53 1.70
N TYR A 28 -15.43 -49.28 2.62
CA TYR A 28 -14.68 -48.05 2.74
C TYR A 28 -13.25 -48.32 2.25
N ALA A 29 -12.84 -47.62 1.20
CA ALA A 29 -11.48 -47.66 0.70
C ALA A 29 -10.84 -46.30 0.87
N GLY A 30 -9.71 -46.22 1.59
CA GLY A 30 -8.87 -45.03 1.76
C GLY A 30 -7.47 -45.35 1.29
N ALA A 31 -6.88 -44.48 0.47
CA ALA A 31 -5.50 -44.59 0.05
C ALA A 31 -4.75 -43.30 0.40
N VAL A 32 -3.57 -43.42 1.05
CA VAL A 32 -2.63 -42.31 1.22
C VAL A 32 -1.44 -42.60 0.32
N THR A 33 -1.25 -41.75 -0.69
CA THR A 33 -0.16 -41.89 -1.64
C THR A 33 0.91 -40.84 -1.39
N LEU A 34 2.13 -41.25 -1.09
CA LEU A 34 3.31 -40.39 -1.00
C LEU A 34 4.17 -40.59 -2.23
N THR A 35 4.33 -39.52 -3.02
CA THR A 35 5.17 -39.53 -4.23
C THR A 35 6.36 -38.60 -4.04
N GLN A 36 7.57 -39.17 -3.99
CA GLN A 36 8.82 -38.41 -3.90
C GLN A 36 9.60 -38.54 -5.21
N PRO A 37 9.68 -37.48 -6.04
CA PRO A 37 10.53 -37.55 -7.24
C PRO A 37 12.01 -37.53 -6.82
N ILE A 38 12.80 -38.48 -7.32
CA ILE A 38 14.24 -38.58 -7.04
C ILE A 38 15.04 -37.73 -8.05
N PHE A 39 14.63 -37.74 -9.33
CA PHE A 39 15.29 -37.00 -10.39
C PHE A 39 14.26 -36.47 -11.39
N MET A 40 14.42 -35.23 -11.80
CA MET A 40 13.55 -34.53 -12.78
C MET A 40 14.39 -33.60 -13.66
N GLY A 41 15.51 -34.08 -14.22
CA GLY A 41 16.33 -33.26 -15.15
C GLY A 41 16.82 -31.92 -14.57
N GLY A 42 16.96 -31.79 -13.24
CA GLY A 42 17.35 -30.53 -12.58
C GLY A 42 16.20 -29.58 -12.25
N LYS A 43 14.96 -29.93 -12.58
CA LYS A 43 13.76 -29.11 -12.33
C LYS A 43 13.59 -28.74 -10.87
N ILE A 44 13.81 -29.68 -9.94
CA ILE A 44 13.70 -29.45 -8.50
C ILE A 44 14.70 -28.40 -8.03
N VAL A 45 15.95 -28.47 -8.51
CA VAL A 45 16.99 -27.50 -8.16
C VAL A 45 16.65 -26.12 -8.70
N ALA A 46 16.11 -26.03 -9.91
CA ALA A 46 15.68 -24.78 -10.51
C ALA A 46 14.50 -24.15 -9.74
N TYR A 47 13.51 -24.95 -9.30
CA TYR A 47 12.43 -24.47 -8.44
C TYR A 47 12.93 -23.93 -7.11
N ASN A 48 13.86 -24.64 -6.44
CA ASN A 48 14.45 -24.16 -5.18
C ASN A 48 15.19 -22.83 -5.36
N LYS A 49 15.90 -22.65 -6.51
CA LYS A 49 16.54 -21.37 -6.82
C LYS A 49 15.51 -20.26 -7.08
N ILE A 50 14.42 -20.55 -7.81
CA ILE A 50 13.32 -19.59 -8.01
C ILE A 50 12.74 -19.14 -6.67
N THR A 51 12.45 -20.08 -5.77
CA THR A 51 11.89 -19.76 -4.45
C THR A 51 12.84 -18.87 -3.65
N LYS A 52 14.15 -19.19 -3.66
CA LYS A 52 15.16 -18.36 -3.00
C LYS A 52 15.27 -16.94 -3.60
N TYR A 53 15.23 -16.81 -4.93
CA TYR A 53 15.23 -15.48 -5.56
C TYR A 53 13.91 -14.75 -5.33
N ALA A 54 12.79 -15.46 -5.26
CA ALA A 54 11.49 -14.87 -4.92
C ALA A 54 11.46 -14.33 -3.48
N GLU A 55 12.08 -15.03 -2.54
CA GLU A 55 12.27 -14.55 -1.16
C GLU A 55 13.08 -13.25 -1.13
N GLN A 56 14.24 -13.23 -1.79
CA GLN A 56 15.07 -12.02 -1.88
C GLN A 56 14.37 -10.87 -2.62
N LEU A 57 13.55 -11.18 -3.62
CA LEU A 57 12.72 -10.20 -4.30
C LEU A 57 11.68 -9.60 -3.37
N ALA A 58 11.03 -10.42 -2.55
CA ALA A 58 10.07 -9.94 -1.56
C ALA A 58 10.74 -9.05 -0.48
N GLU A 59 11.95 -9.40 -0.04
CA GLU A 59 12.76 -8.55 0.86
C GLU A 59 13.07 -7.18 0.24
N SER A 60 13.50 -7.16 -1.02
CA SER A 60 13.78 -5.91 -1.75
C SER A 60 12.53 -5.07 -1.95
N GLN A 61 11.40 -5.69 -2.28
CA GLN A 61 10.09 -5.01 -2.38
C GLN A 61 9.63 -4.45 -1.02
N HIS A 62 9.87 -5.19 0.07
CA HIS A 62 9.60 -4.69 1.43
C HIS A 62 10.45 -3.46 1.75
N ALA A 63 11.75 -3.48 1.41
CA ALA A 63 12.64 -2.34 1.60
C ALA A 63 12.16 -1.10 0.82
N THR A 64 11.76 -1.27 -0.45
CA THR A 64 11.15 -0.20 -1.27
C THR A 64 9.87 0.34 -0.62
N GLY A 65 8.97 -0.55 -0.18
CA GLY A 65 7.73 -0.14 0.49
C GLY A 65 7.98 0.64 1.78
N MET A 66 9.00 0.26 2.56
CA MET A 66 9.40 1.04 3.75
C MET A 66 9.90 2.44 3.38
N GLN A 67 10.70 2.59 2.32
CA GLN A 67 11.16 3.89 1.84
C GLN A 67 9.99 4.76 1.37
N ASP A 68 9.03 4.20 0.66
CA ASP A 68 7.83 4.91 0.19
C ASP A 68 6.96 5.40 1.36
N ILE A 69 6.81 4.58 2.41
CA ILE A 69 6.06 4.98 3.61
C ILE A 69 6.78 6.11 4.34
N ILE A 70 8.10 6.02 4.53
CA ILE A 70 8.89 7.07 5.16
C ILE A 70 8.74 8.38 4.37
N LEU A 71 8.94 8.33 3.04
CA LEU A 71 8.82 9.52 2.19
C LEU A 71 7.43 10.13 2.25
N SER A 72 6.37 9.30 2.20
CA SER A 72 4.98 9.78 2.26
C SER A 72 4.68 10.44 3.62
N THR A 73 5.22 9.86 4.70
CA THR A 73 5.05 10.40 6.05
C THR A 73 5.78 11.73 6.21
N ASP A 74 7.02 11.83 5.71
CA ASP A 74 7.79 13.07 5.72
C ASP A 74 7.09 14.17 4.89
N GLN A 75 6.57 13.82 3.71
CA GLN A 75 5.80 14.75 2.89
C GLN A 75 4.53 15.24 3.62
N ALA A 76 3.79 14.33 4.26
CA ALA A 76 2.61 14.69 5.03
C ALA A 76 2.98 15.58 6.24
N TYR A 77 4.07 15.29 6.93
CA TYR A 77 4.59 16.08 8.04
C TYR A 77 4.89 17.52 7.63
N TRP A 78 5.69 17.70 6.57
CA TRP A 78 6.05 19.02 6.07
C TRP A 78 4.87 19.77 5.44
N GLN A 79 3.89 19.04 4.91
CA GLN A 79 2.63 19.64 4.44
C GLN A 79 1.86 20.27 5.60
N VAL A 80 1.77 19.61 6.76
CA VAL A 80 1.12 20.17 7.95
C VAL A 80 1.87 21.42 8.43
N ILE A 81 3.20 21.38 8.54
CA ILE A 81 4.02 22.55 8.92
C ILE A 81 3.81 23.72 7.94
N SER A 82 3.80 23.44 6.64
CA SER A 82 3.54 24.47 5.62
C SER A 82 2.15 25.11 5.78
N LEU A 83 1.12 24.30 6.08
CA LEU A 83 -0.23 24.80 6.30
C LEU A 83 -0.38 25.59 7.59
N ILE A 84 0.34 25.23 8.67
CA ILE A 84 0.40 26.02 9.91
C ILE A 84 0.98 27.41 9.62
N ASN A 85 2.07 27.49 8.88
CA ASN A 85 2.69 28.76 8.53
C ASN A 85 1.79 29.59 7.56
N LYS A 86 1.11 28.94 6.61
CA LYS A 86 0.12 29.59 5.77
C LYS A 86 -1.06 30.13 6.57
N LYS A 87 -1.50 29.42 7.63
CA LYS A 87 -2.54 29.91 8.54
C LYS A 87 -2.08 31.18 9.28
N LYS A 88 -0.88 31.17 9.86
CA LYS A 88 -0.30 32.37 10.50
C LYS A 88 -0.26 33.57 9.55
N LEU A 89 0.17 33.34 8.29
CA LEU A 89 0.20 34.36 7.27
C LEU A 89 -1.21 34.85 6.88
N ALA A 90 -2.17 33.94 6.69
CA ALA A 90 -3.56 34.29 6.36
C ALA A 90 -4.24 35.09 7.48
N GLN A 91 -3.98 34.75 8.74
CA GLN A 91 -4.45 35.51 9.91
C GLN A 91 -3.87 36.92 9.93
N SER A 92 -2.55 37.06 9.72
CA SER A 92 -1.90 38.38 9.66
C SER A 92 -2.43 39.22 8.50
N TYR A 93 -2.68 38.58 7.35
CA TYR A 93 -3.26 39.28 6.20
C TYR A 93 -4.70 39.73 6.46
N LEU A 94 -5.54 38.88 7.06
CA LEU A 94 -6.90 39.24 7.46
C LEU A 94 -6.88 40.44 8.45
N GLN A 95 -6.00 40.41 9.42
CA GLN A 95 -5.84 41.53 10.38
C GLN A 95 -5.48 42.83 9.67
N LEU A 96 -4.54 42.77 8.70
CA LEU A 96 -4.12 43.93 7.92
C LEU A 96 -5.28 44.53 7.10
N VAL A 97 -6.01 43.69 6.35
CA VAL A 97 -7.14 44.19 5.51
C VAL A 97 -8.32 44.62 6.37
N SER A 98 -8.55 44.04 7.55
CA SER A 98 -9.57 44.51 8.48
C SER A 98 -9.22 45.88 9.09
N GLN A 99 -7.95 46.12 9.36
CA GLN A 99 -7.48 47.44 9.80
C GLN A 99 -7.66 48.47 8.69
N LEU A 100 -7.34 48.11 7.42
CA LEU A 100 -7.56 48.94 6.25
C LEU A 100 -9.03 49.28 6.08
N ASP A 101 -9.95 48.34 6.26
CA ASP A 101 -11.40 48.58 6.18
C ASP A 101 -11.84 49.62 7.20
N SER A 102 -11.39 49.49 8.46
CA SER A 102 -11.65 50.46 9.52
C SER A 102 -11.13 51.88 9.17
N ASP A 103 -9.94 51.98 8.58
CA ASP A 103 -9.32 53.24 8.25
C ASP A 103 -10.01 53.92 7.05
N VAL A 104 -10.43 53.13 6.03
CA VAL A 104 -11.20 53.61 4.89
C VAL A 104 -12.60 54.05 5.32
N ASP A 105 -13.26 53.34 6.26
CA ASP A 105 -14.56 53.77 6.80
C ASP A 105 -14.45 55.16 7.50
N LYS A 106 -13.34 55.43 8.22
CA LYS A 106 -13.05 56.76 8.79
C LYS A 106 -12.86 57.83 7.67
N MET A 107 -12.07 57.47 6.64
CA MET A 107 -11.85 58.38 5.50
C MET A 107 -13.14 58.70 4.75
N ILE A 108 -14.09 57.79 4.65
CA ILE A 108 -15.40 58.00 4.07
C ILE A 108 -16.21 58.98 4.94
N THR A 109 -16.15 58.83 6.26
CA THR A 109 -16.83 59.71 7.20
C THR A 109 -16.34 61.14 7.12
N GLU A 110 -15.03 61.33 6.92
CA GLU A 110 -14.37 62.62 6.74
C GLU A 110 -14.47 63.16 5.30
N GLY A 111 -15.11 62.42 4.36
CA GLY A 111 -15.31 62.83 2.98
C GLY A 111 -14.08 62.74 2.07
N VAL A 112 -13.01 62.05 2.49
CA VAL A 112 -11.74 61.89 1.78
C VAL A 112 -11.77 60.66 0.83
N ALA A 113 -12.58 59.65 1.15
CA ALA A 113 -12.77 58.46 0.33
C ALA A 113 -14.22 58.24 -0.11
N THR A 114 -14.44 57.45 -1.16
CA THR A 114 -15.75 57.15 -1.68
C THR A 114 -16.35 55.89 -1.09
N LYS A 115 -17.69 55.74 -1.16
CA LYS A 115 -18.37 54.50 -0.79
C LYS A 115 -17.93 53.32 -1.67
N ALA A 116 -17.52 53.57 -2.92
CA ALA A 116 -17.00 52.52 -3.80
C ALA A 116 -15.66 51.99 -3.32
N ASP A 117 -14.80 52.85 -2.79
CA ASP A 117 -13.52 52.44 -2.18
C ASP A 117 -13.76 51.52 -0.97
N GLY A 118 -14.70 51.90 -0.07
CA GLY A 118 -15.07 51.08 1.08
C GLY A 118 -15.62 49.71 0.68
N LEU A 119 -16.47 49.64 -0.34
CA LEU A 119 -16.99 48.37 -0.85
C LEU A 119 -15.87 47.50 -1.42
N SER A 120 -14.89 48.10 -2.11
CA SER A 120 -13.73 47.39 -2.66
C SER A 120 -12.87 46.75 -1.57
N VAL A 121 -12.67 47.47 -0.44
CA VAL A 121 -11.93 46.93 0.71
C VAL A 121 -12.72 45.81 1.40
N LYS A 122 -14.04 45.95 1.57
CA LYS A 122 -14.89 44.87 2.15
C LYS A 122 -14.85 43.59 1.34
N VAL A 123 -14.76 43.68 0.00
CA VAL A 123 -14.53 42.50 -0.84
C VAL A 123 -13.21 41.85 -0.50
N LYS A 124 -12.13 42.62 -0.22
CA LYS A 124 -10.83 42.07 0.17
C LYS A 124 -10.84 41.41 1.55
N VAL A 125 -11.59 41.93 2.50
CA VAL A 125 -11.79 41.31 3.80
C VAL A 125 -12.47 39.93 3.63
N ASN A 126 -13.58 39.90 2.85
CA ASN A 126 -14.27 38.61 2.59
C ASN A 126 -13.37 37.60 1.86
N GLU A 127 -12.56 38.05 0.89
CA GLU A 127 -11.57 37.19 0.24
C GLU A 127 -10.54 36.63 1.24
N ALA A 128 -10.08 37.44 2.19
CA ALA A 128 -9.14 37.00 3.23
C ALA A 128 -9.77 36.00 4.20
N GLU A 129 -11.02 36.20 4.61
CA GLU A 129 -11.78 35.27 5.45
C GLU A 129 -11.99 33.94 4.76
N MET A 130 -12.35 33.94 3.47
CA MET A 130 -12.48 32.72 2.68
C MET A 130 -11.14 31.96 2.59
N LYS A 131 -10.04 32.65 2.37
CA LYS A 131 -8.70 32.05 2.31
C LYS A 131 -8.31 31.43 3.65
N LEU A 132 -8.58 32.12 4.77
CA LEU A 132 -8.33 31.59 6.09
C LEU A 132 -9.12 30.30 6.34
N THR A 133 -10.42 30.30 5.99
CA THR A 133 -11.28 29.11 6.11
C THR A 133 -10.76 27.95 5.25
N GLN A 134 -10.31 28.21 4.04
CA GLN A 134 -9.71 27.20 3.17
C GLN A 134 -8.44 26.58 3.77
N VAL A 135 -7.58 27.43 4.34
CA VAL A 135 -6.33 26.96 5.00
C VAL A 135 -6.66 26.16 6.25
N ASP A 136 -7.64 26.59 7.07
CA ASP A 136 -8.06 25.85 8.27
C ASP A 136 -8.61 24.47 7.92
N ASN A 137 -9.46 24.37 6.92
CA ASN A 137 -9.97 23.09 6.43
C ASN A 137 -8.83 22.21 5.87
N GLY A 138 -7.92 22.79 5.10
CA GLY A 138 -6.76 22.10 4.57
C GLY A 138 -5.84 21.59 5.68
N LEU A 139 -5.62 22.37 6.72
CA LEU A 139 -4.81 21.99 7.88
C LEU A 139 -5.45 20.82 8.64
N SER A 140 -6.76 20.89 8.91
CA SER A 140 -7.49 19.82 9.56
C SER A 140 -7.38 18.51 8.77
N LEU A 141 -7.63 18.56 7.46
CA LEU A 141 -7.51 17.40 6.59
C LEU A 141 -6.08 16.84 6.53
N SER A 142 -5.08 17.71 6.46
CA SER A 142 -3.66 17.31 6.42
C SER A 142 -3.21 16.63 7.72
N LYS A 143 -3.70 17.10 8.88
CA LYS A 143 -3.49 16.44 10.18
C LYS A 143 -4.12 15.05 10.21
N MET A 144 -5.35 14.89 9.69
CA MET A 144 -6.00 13.58 9.58
C MET A 144 -5.21 12.60 8.70
N VAL A 145 -4.66 13.07 7.57
CA VAL A 145 -3.81 12.24 6.70
C VAL A 145 -2.54 11.80 7.43
N LEU A 146 -1.90 12.69 8.16
CA LEU A 146 -0.70 12.36 8.95
C LEU A 146 -1.04 11.34 10.06
N CYS A 147 -2.14 11.52 10.79
CA CYS A 147 -2.61 10.54 11.78
C CYS A 147 -2.85 9.17 11.13
N GLN A 148 -3.47 9.14 9.96
CA GLN A 148 -3.73 7.89 9.23
C GLN A 148 -2.42 7.17 8.86
N LEU A 149 -1.41 7.89 8.34
CA LEU A 149 -0.11 7.33 8.00
C LEU A 149 0.65 6.80 9.23
N CYS A 150 0.49 7.47 10.38
CA CYS A 150 1.10 7.05 11.65
C CYS A 150 0.27 5.98 12.39
N GLY A 151 -0.90 5.58 11.88
CA GLY A 151 -1.78 4.62 12.56
C GLY A 151 -2.44 5.18 13.82
N LEU A 152 -2.54 6.52 13.95
CA LEU A 152 -3.19 7.21 15.06
C LEU A 152 -4.69 7.44 14.77
N PRO A 153 -5.54 7.63 15.80
CA PRO A 153 -6.91 8.06 15.62
C PRO A 153 -6.99 9.37 14.82
N LEU A 154 -7.92 9.46 13.86
CA LEU A 154 -8.03 10.62 12.96
C LEU A 154 -8.36 11.95 13.68
N ASN A 155 -8.92 11.87 14.87
CA ASN A 155 -9.34 13.03 15.66
C ASN A 155 -8.32 13.41 16.76
N ASP A 156 -7.14 12.78 16.79
CA ASP A 156 -6.12 13.13 17.77
C ASP A 156 -5.56 14.53 17.50
N GLU A 157 -5.43 15.33 18.56
CA GLU A 157 -4.76 16.61 18.52
C GLU A 157 -3.24 16.38 18.56
N ILE A 158 -2.63 16.23 17.37
CA ILE A 158 -1.18 16.12 17.25
C ILE A 158 -0.52 17.49 17.25
N ARG A 159 0.58 17.61 18.00
CA ARG A 159 1.49 18.73 17.95
C ARG A 159 2.82 18.28 17.35
N LEU A 160 3.30 19.02 16.37
CA LEU A 160 4.54 18.69 15.67
C LEU A 160 5.73 19.41 16.33
N ALA A 161 6.91 18.78 16.30
CA ALA A 161 8.10 19.33 16.94
C ALA A 161 8.56 20.65 16.30
N ASP A 162 8.36 20.78 14.98
CA ASP A 162 8.84 21.94 14.20
C ASP A 162 7.75 23.00 13.95
N GLU A 163 6.63 22.99 14.68
CA GLU A 163 5.53 23.96 14.53
C GLU A 163 5.95 25.41 14.82
N ASP A 164 6.90 25.59 15.73
CA ASP A 164 7.35 26.89 16.23
C ASP A 164 8.72 27.31 15.68
N VAL A 165 9.28 26.54 14.75
CA VAL A 165 10.60 26.85 14.16
C VAL A 165 10.45 27.94 13.09
N GLU A 166 11.01 29.13 13.36
CA GLU A 166 10.96 30.29 12.46
C GLU A 166 11.90 30.14 11.25
N SER A 167 13.03 29.43 11.40
CA SER A 167 13.98 29.21 10.31
C SER A 167 14.50 27.76 10.33
N LEU A 168 14.26 27.04 9.26
CA LEU A 168 14.84 25.72 9.03
C LEU A 168 16.24 25.89 8.44
N THR A 169 17.25 25.47 9.19
CA THR A 169 18.61 25.34 8.64
C THR A 169 18.64 24.05 7.82
N LEU A 170 18.53 24.18 6.50
CA LEU A 170 18.68 23.02 5.63
C LEU A 170 20.13 22.54 5.66
N PRO A 171 20.37 21.24 5.94
CA PRO A 171 21.72 20.70 5.82
C PRO A 171 22.19 20.84 4.37
N GLU A 172 23.42 21.29 4.19
CA GLU A 172 24.03 21.41 2.87
C GLU A 172 24.38 19.99 2.37
N TYR A 173 23.53 19.46 1.52
CA TYR A 173 23.78 18.17 0.88
C TYR A 173 24.69 18.39 -0.33
N HIS A 174 25.94 18.00 -0.19
CA HIS A 174 26.80 17.80 -1.36
C HIS A 174 26.34 16.54 -2.09
N VAL A 175 25.46 16.71 -3.05
CA VAL A 175 25.15 15.66 -4.04
C VAL A 175 26.37 15.55 -4.93
N GLY A 176 27.38 14.82 -4.49
CA GLY A 176 28.48 14.42 -5.36
C GLY A 176 27.92 13.56 -6.52
N ASP A 177 28.56 13.64 -7.67
CA ASP A 177 28.24 12.86 -8.90
C ASP A 177 28.39 11.34 -8.68
N ASN A 178 27.58 10.75 -7.82
CA ASN A 178 27.69 9.34 -7.46
C ASN A 178 26.55 8.53 -8.09
N VAL A 179 26.43 8.61 -9.43
CA VAL A 179 25.54 7.72 -10.19
C VAL A 179 25.82 6.26 -9.85
N ALA A 180 27.10 5.88 -9.69
CA ALA A 180 27.48 4.53 -9.29
C ALA A 180 26.92 4.14 -7.91
N THR A 181 26.99 5.04 -6.92
CA THR A 181 26.43 4.81 -5.58
C THR A 181 24.90 4.75 -5.63
N ALA A 182 24.26 5.61 -6.40
CA ALA A 182 22.82 5.59 -6.60
C ALA A 182 22.35 4.27 -7.24
N LEU A 183 23.04 3.81 -8.29
CA LEU A 183 22.73 2.53 -8.96
C LEU A 183 22.94 1.33 -8.03
N ALA A 184 23.96 1.35 -7.16
CA ALA A 184 24.24 0.28 -6.22
C ALA A 184 23.22 0.17 -5.09
N ASN A 185 22.56 1.27 -4.71
CA ASN A 185 21.64 1.34 -3.56
C ASN A 185 20.16 1.37 -3.96
N ARG A 186 19.82 1.36 -5.26
CA ARG A 186 18.42 1.33 -5.69
C ARG A 186 17.85 -0.07 -5.61
N GLU A 187 16.94 -0.27 -4.66
CA GLU A 187 16.26 -1.56 -4.45
C GLU A 187 15.40 -1.98 -5.66
N GLU A 188 14.89 -1.03 -6.46
CA GLU A 188 14.14 -1.35 -7.67
C GLU A 188 15.02 -2.04 -8.73
N LEU A 189 16.28 -1.63 -8.85
CA LEU A 189 17.24 -2.27 -9.77
C LEU A 189 17.60 -3.68 -9.28
N ARG A 190 17.76 -3.85 -7.96
CA ARG A 190 17.98 -5.15 -7.35
C ARG A 190 16.78 -6.08 -7.57
N SER A 191 15.55 -5.57 -7.41
CA SER A 191 14.32 -6.30 -7.69
C SER A 191 14.26 -6.77 -9.15
N LEU A 192 14.66 -5.91 -10.08
CA LEU A 192 14.69 -6.24 -11.50
C LEU A 192 15.73 -7.32 -11.83
N ASP A 193 16.94 -7.25 -11.26
CA ASP A 193 17.96 -8.28 -11.40
C ASP A 193 17.49 -9.64 -10.85
N LEU A 194 16.85 -9.65 -9.68
CA LEU A 194 16.27 -10.86 -9.10
C LEU A 194 15.15 -11.44 -9.97
N ALA A 195 14.29 -10.59 -10.54
CA ALA A 195 13.28 -11.02 -11.50
C ALA A 195 13.90 -11.68 -12.74
N ASN A 196 14.96 -11.11 -13.29
CA ASN A 196 15.71 -11.71 -14.41
C ASN A 196 16.27 -13.09 -14.03
N LYS A 197 16.87 -13.23 -12.84
CA LYS A 197 17.38 -14.52 -12.35
C LYS A 197 16.28 -15.56 -12.20
N ILE A 198 15.06 -15.15 -11.80
CA ILE A 198 13.90 -16.03 -11.76
C ILE A 198 13.51 -16.50 -13.15
N TYR A 199 13.50 -15.61 -14.15
CA TYR A 199 13.20 -15.97 -15.54
C TYR A 199 14.25 -16.91 -16.13
N ASP A 200 15.53 -16.73 -15.84
CA ASP A 200 16.59 -17.65 -16.24
C ASP A 200 16.37 -19.06 -15.69
N GLN A 201 15.94 -19.18 -14.44
CA GLN A 201 15.59 -20.48 -13.87
C GLN A 201 14.32 -21.08 -14.49
N LYS A 202 13.33 -20.28 -14.90
CA LYS A 202 12.16 -20.76 -15.64
C LYS A 202 12.57 -21.36 -17.00
N VAL A 203 13.54 -20.76 -17.70
CA VAL A 203 14.12 -21.33 -18.92
C VAL A 203 14.76 -22.69 -18.61
N ASN A 204 15.51 -22.82 -17.50
CA ASN A 204 16.10 -24.09 -17.07
C ASN A 204 15.04 -25.16 -16.75
N ILE A 205 13.92 -24.79 -16.15
CA ILE A 205 12.78 -25.69 -15.91
C ILE A 205 12.19 -26.20 -17.22
N THR A 206 12.03 -25.32 -18.20
CA THR A 206 11.53 -25.71 -19.54
C THR A 206 12.51 -26.66 -20.24
N ARG A 207 13.80 -26.37 -20.18
CA ARG A 207 14.86 -27.25 -20.73
C ARG A 207 14.89 -28.62 -20.04
N ALA A 208 14.65 -28.66 -18.71
CA ALA A 208 14.60 -29.91 -17.97
C ALA A 208 13.46 -30.83 -18.44
N GLY A 209 12.42 -30.31 -19.09
CA GLY A 209 11.35 -31.11 -19.70
C GLY A 209 11.80 -31.93 -20.91
N PHE A 210 12.95 -31.61 -21.52
CA PHE A 210 13.55 -32.37 -22.64
C PHE A 210 14.57 -33.40 -22.16
N LEU A 211 14.88 -33.45 -20.87
CA LEU A 211 15.80 -34.39 -20.26
C LEU A 211 15.01 -35.54 -19.61
N PRO A 212 15.54 -36.80 -19.67
CA PRO A 212 14.88 -37.93 -19.03
C PRO A 212 14.83 -37.82 -17.52
#